data_f0b0c6f4781d77578f429ee104aa1383
#
_entry.id   f0b0c6f4781d77578f429ee104aa1383
#
_cell.length_a   1.000
_cell.length_b   1.000
_cell.length_c   1.000
_cell.angle_alpha   90.00
_cell.angle_beta   90.00
_cell.angle_gamma   90.00
#
_symmetry.space_group_name_H-M   'P 1'
#
loop_
_entity.id
_entity.type
_entity.pdbx_description
1 polymer ?
#
loop_
_entity_poly.entity_id
_entity_poly.type
_entity_poly.pdbx_seq_one_letter_code
_entity_poly.pdbx_strand_id
1 'polypeptide(L)'
;MLSHSHPDLGVYILQNEYGPLFAPPTMYKQIEEPAWEVNRVRVSLMNMAALHAQGGVAPQVTSHTFGLLRSGPSFAHVQGPERAGLDFLATLEGATWVIETVNDVAAVVEGTEDEDREPPSPPSRL
;
A
#
# COMPACT_ATOMS: atom_id res chain seq x y z
N MET A 1 -21.09 6.16 -0.54
CA MET A 1 -20.82 7.40 -1.30
C MET A 1 -20.98 7.21 -2.81
N LEU A 2 -20.33 6.24 -3.45
CA LEU A 2 -20.48 5.97 -4.90
C LEU A 2 -21.89 5.56 -5.32
N SER A 3 -22.61 4.79 -4.49
CA SER A 3 -24.00 4.38 -4.75
C SER A 3 -25.03 5.52 -4.74
N HIS A 4 -24.65 6.73 -4.27
CA HIS A 4 -25.52 7.92 -4.32
C HIS A 4 -25.51 8.57 -5.70
N SER A 5 -24.41 8.46 -6.43
CA SER A 5 -24.27 9.02 -7.79
C SER A 5 -24.86 8.10 -8.85
N HIS A 6 -24.63 6.78 -8.69
CA HIS A 6 -25.19 5.73 -9.56
C HIS A 6 -25.23 4.40 -8.81
N PRO A 7 -26.35 3.68 -8.76
CA PRO A 7 -26.49 2.45 -7.98
C PRO A 7 -25.43 1.39 -8.31
N ASP A 8 -25.08 1.25 -9.57
CA ASP A 8 -24.18 0.22 -10.07
C ASP A 8 -22.71 0.68 -10.16
N LEU A 9 -22.43 1.97 -9.91
CA LEU A 9 -21.10 2.54 -10.09
C LEU A 9 -20.04 1.84 -9.24
N GLY A 10 -20.36 1.51 -7.99
CA GLY A 10 -19.44 0.80 -7.10
C GLY A 10 -19.05 -0.59 -7.61
N VAL A 11 -20.05 -1.34 -8.10
CA VAL A 11 -19.83 -2.68 -8.68
C VAL A 11 -19.06 -2.57 -9.99
N TYR A 12 -19.43 -1.61 -10.84
CA TYR A 12 -18.74 -1.37 -12.12
C TYR A 12 -17.24 -1.07 -11.91
N ILE A 13 -16.91 -0.15 -11.01
CA ILE A 13 -15.53 0.20 -10.69
C ILE A 13 -14.76 -1.02 -10.14
N LEU A 14 -15.36 -1.78 -9.21
CA LEU A 14 -14.72 -2.97 -8.67
C LEU A 14 -14.42 -4.03 -9.73
N GLN A 15 -15.34 -4.24 -10.67
CA GLN A 15 -15.22 -5.29 -11.67
C GLN A 15 -14.35 -4.88 -12.86
N ASN A 16 -14.39 -3.62 -13.29
CA ASN A 16 -13.79 -3.18 -14.56
C ASN A 16 -12.50 -2.37 -14.38
N GLU A 17 -12.27 -1.80 -13.19
CA GLU A 17 -11.07 -1.01 -12.90
C GLU A 17 -10.21 -1.70 -11.83
N TYR A 18 -10.71 -1.83 -10.61
CA TYR A 18 -9.95 -2.41 -9.51
C TYR A 18 -9.63 -3.90 -9.73
N GLY A 19 -10.58 -4.69 -10.22
CA GLY A 19 -10.36 -6.11 -10.48
C GLY A 19 -9.25 -6.34 -11.49
N PRO A 20 -9.35 -5.81 -12.73
CA PRO A 20 -8.30 -5.96 -13.74
C PRO A 20 -6.96 -5.34 -13.35
N LEU A 21 -6.97 -4.19 -12.65
CA LEU A 21 -5.76 -3.46 -12.29
C LEU A 21 -4.97 -4.15 -11.17
N PHE A 22 -5.67 -4.72 -10.18
CA PHE A 22 -5.05 -5.29 -8.98
C PHE A 22 -5.09 -6.81 -8.92
N ALA A 23 -5.75 -7.48 -9.87
CA ALA A 23 -5.70 -8.93 -9.97
C ALA A 23 -4.31 -9.37 -10.44
N PRO A 24 -3.75 -10.44 -9.85
CA PRO A 24 -2.51 -11.01 -10.35
C PRO A 24 -2.70 -11.41 -11.82
N PRO A 25 -1.82 -10.98 -12.73
CA PRO A 25 -1.93 -11.33 -14.13
C PRO A 25 -1.87 -12.86 -14.31
N THR A 26 -2.95 -13.46 -14.78
CA THR A 26 -3.04 -14.92 -14.96
C THR A 26 -2.02 -15.50 -15.93
N MET A 27 -1.50 -14.66 -16.85
CA MET A 27 -0.46 -15.06 -17.80
C MET A 27 0.90 -15.31 -17.14
N TYR A 28 1.14 -14.80 -15.94
CA TYR A 28 2.39 -15.04 -15.20
C TYR A 28 2.41 -16.36 -14.42
N LYS A 29 1.33 -17.13 -14.42
CA LYS A 29 1.33 -18.49 -13.82
C LYS A 29 2.29 -19.48 -14.50
N GLN A 30 2.86 -19.11 -15.66
CA GLN A 30 3.84 -19.92 -16.38
C GLN A 30 5.30 -19.56 -16.04
N ILE A 31 5.54 -18.50 -15.26
CA ILE A 31 6.87 -18.18 -14.77
C ILE A 31 7.05 -18.98 -13.50
N GLU A 32 7.93 -19.98 -13.56
CA GLU A 32 8.36 -20.72 -12.38
C GLU A 32 8.95 -19.71 -11.37
N GLU A 33 8.24 -19.53 -10.25
CA GLU A 33 8.56 -18.61 -9.16
C GLU A 33 8.69 -17.14 -9.59
N PRO A 34 7.60 -16.35 -9.63
CA PRO A 34 7.74 -14.90 -9.73
C PRO A 34 8.58 -14.41 -8.54
N ALA A 35 9.63 -13.67 -8.83
CA ALA A 35 10.55 -13.12 -7.82
C ALA A 35 9.81 -12.25 -6.76
N TRP A 36 8.59 -11.84 -7.07
CA TRP A 36 7.65 -11.20 -6.13
C TRP A 36 6.21 -11.32 -6.64
N GLU A 37 5.29 -11.38 -5.72
CA GLU A 37 3.85 -11.53 -5.97
C GLU A 37 3.11 -10.24 -5.63
N VAL A 38 2.17 -9.82 -6.48
CA VAL A 38 1.24 -8.74 -6.16
C VAL A 38 0.23 -9.28 -5.17
N ASN A 39 0.40 -8.94 -3.90
CA ASN A 39 -0.49 -9.32 -2.82
C ASN A 39 -1.16 -8.10 -2.18
N ARG A 40 -2.07 -8.33 -1.24
CA ARG A 40 -2.84 -7.27 -0.58
C ARG A 40 -1.98 -6.21 0.11
N VAL A 41 -0.86 -6.62 0.71
CA VAL A 41 0.07 -5.69 1.37
C VAL A 41 0.68 -4.75 0.33
N ARG A 42 1.26 -5.31 -0.73
CA ARG A 42 1.91 -4.54 -1.81
C ARG A 42 0.93 -3.59 -2.50
N VAL A 43 -0.28 -4.06 -2.80
CA VAL A 43 -1.34 -3.20 -3.37
C VAL A 43 -1.69 -2.06 -2.41
N SER A 44 -1.84 -2.32 -1.11
CA SER A 44 -2.13 -1.27 -0.14
C SER A 44 -1.00 -0.25 -0.03
N LEU A 45 0.26 -0.70 0.02
CA LEU A 45 1.44 0.17 0.06
C LEU A 45 1.55 1.06 -1.18
N MET A 46 1.43 0.48 -2.38
CA MET A 46 1.48 1.24 -3.64
C MET A 46 0.41 2.31 -3.69
N ASN A 47 -0.82 1.96 -3.32
CA ASN A 47 -1.92 2.92 -3.36
C ASN A 47 -1.81 3.97 -2.25
N MET A 48 -1.37 3.61 -1.04
CA MET A 48 -1.10 4.59 0.01
C MET A 48 -0.05 5.60 -0.45
N ALA A 49 1.07 5.12 -0.99
CA ALA A 49 2.15 5.98 -1.46
C ALA A 49 1.69 6.92 -2.59
N ALA A 50 1.10 6.37 -3.65
CA ALA A 50 0.67 7.16 -4.81
C ALA A 50 -0.43 8.18 -4.47
N LEU A 51 -1.44 7.78 -3.70
CA LEU A 51 -2.55 8.66 -3.33
C LEU A 51 -2.12 9.72 -2.31
N HIS A 52 -1.19 9.38 -1.41
CA HIS A 52 -0.68 10.32 -0.44
C HIS A 52 0.19 11.39 -1.11
N ALA A 53 1.10 10.99 -1.98
CA ALA A 53 1.93 11.90 -2.78
C ALA A 53 1.09 12.80 -3.71
N GLN A 54 0.01 12.28 -4.29
CA GLN A 54 -0.92 13.07 -5.10
C GLN A 54 -1.59 14.18 -4.31
N GLY A 55 -1.93 13.94 -3.04
CA GLY A 55 -2.69 14.85 -2.19
C GLY A 55 -4.17 14.98 -2.55
N GLY A 56 -4.95 15.60 -1.67
CA GLY A 56 -6.38 15.91 -1.89
C GLY A 56 -7.33 14.70 -1.87
N VAL A 57 -6.84 13.49 -1.60
CA VAL A 57 -7.61 12.23 -1.67
C VAL A 57 -7.57 11.46 -0.34
N ALA A 58 -7.66 12.16 0.79
CA ALA A 58 -7.57 11.58 2.12
C ALA A 58 -8.51 10.37 2.38
N PRO A 59 -9.79 10.35 1.91
CA PRO A 59 -10.64 9.18 2.09
C PRO A 59 -10.09 7.90 1.42
N GLN A 60 -9.44 8.03 0.27
CA GLN A 60 -8.85 6.91 -0.45
C GLN A 60 -7.59 6.42 0.26
N VAL A 61 -6.72 7.32 0.71
CA VAL A 61 -5.55 6.96 1.54
C VAL A 61 -6.01 6.20 2.78
N THR A 62 -7.01 6.72 3.51
CA THR A 62 -7.60 6.06 4.69
C THR A 62 -8.10 4.65 4.36
N SER A 63 -8.77 4.47 3.23
CA SER A 63 -9.28 3.16 2.80
C SER A 63 -8.14 2.14 2.60
N HIS A 64 -7.05 2.54 1.95
CA HIS A 64 -5.89 1.68 1.73
C HIS A 64 -5.10 1.44 3.02
N THR A 65 -5.03 2.42 3.93
CA THR A 65 -4.48 2.23 5.28
C THR A 65 -5.24 1.14 6.03
N PHE A 66 -6.57 1.17 6.03
CA PHE A 66 -7.37 0.08 6.61
C PHE A 66 -7.15 -1.26 5.88
N GLY A 67 -6.92 -1.23 4.56
CA GLY A 67 -6.55 -2.41 3.78
C GLY A 67 -5.26 -3.04 4.29
N LEU A 68 -4.24 -2.21 4.57
CA LEU A 68 -2.95 -2.62 5.11
C LEU A 68 -3.09 -3.20 6.52
N LEU A 69 -3.76 -2.48 7.43
CA LEU A 69 -3.98 -2.93 8.82
C LEU A 69 -4.73 -4.28 8.92
N ARG A 70 -5.52 -4.62 7.91
CA ARG A 70 -6.30 -5.87 7.84
C ARG A 70 -5.65 -6.94 6.96
N SER A 71 -4.41 -6.75 6.54
CA SER A 71 -3.74 -7.66 5.59
C SER A 71 -3.19 -8.93 6.22
N GLY A 72 -3.12 -9.03 7.56
CA GLY A 72 -2.55 -10.17 8.29
C GLY A 72 -2.91 -11.56 7.71
N PRO A 73 -4.19 -11.85 7.43
CA PRO A 73 -4.57 -13.14 6.85
C PRO A 73 -3.94 -13.42 5.47
N SER A 74 -3.61 -12.39 4.67
CA SER A 74 -3.06 -12.56 3.32
C SER A 74 -1.61 -13.03 3.31
N PHE A 75 -0.89 -12.88 4.42
CA PHE A 75 0.49 -13.32 4.56
C PHE A 75 0.70 -14.29 5.75
N ALA A 76 -0.37 -14.95 6.20
CA ALA A 76 -0.30 -15.90 7.30
C ALA A 76 0.64 -17.09 7.01
N HIS A 77 0.87 -17.39 5.73
CA HIS A 77 1.77 -18.47 5.27
C HIS A 77 3.25 -18.06 5.24
N VAL A 78 3.56 -16.76 5.29
CA VAL A 78 4.94 -16.25 5.25
C VAL A 78 5.62 -16.49 6.59
N GLN A 79 6.89 -16.88 6.56
CA GLN A 79 7.71 -17.13 7.73
C GLN A 79 9.08 -16.45 7.62
N GLY A 80 9.83 -16.46 8.72
CA GLY A 80 11.16 -15.88 8.75
C GLY A 80 11.20 -14.34 8.83
N PRO A 81 12.30 -13.71 8.43
CA PRO A 81 12.50 -12.26 8.57
C PRO A 81 11.46 -11.43 7.81
N GLU A 82 11.03 -11.89 6.64
CA GLU A 82 9.99 -11.22 5.85
C GLU A 82 8.68 -11.12 6.65
N ARG A 83 8.35 -12.12 7.43
CA ARG A 83 7.14 -12.13 8.26
C ARG A 83 7.15 -10.99 9.27
N ALA A 84 8.26 -10.73 9.92
CA ALA A 84 8.38 -9.66 10.90
C ALA A 84 8.13 -8.28 10.27
N GLY A 85 8.66 -8.04 9.07
CA GLY A 85 8.41 -6.83 8.30
C GLY A 85 6.93 -6.66 7.92
N LEU A 86 6.27 -7.74 7.49
CA LEU A 86 4.85 -7.72 7.14
C LEU A 86 3.96 -7.49 8.39
N ASP A 87 4.29 -8.12 9.51
CA ASP A 87 3.59 -7.90 10.77
C ASP A 87 3.71 -6.44 11.24
N PHE A 88 4.91 -5.83 11.12
CA PHE A 88 5.12 -4.42 11.40
C PHE A 88 4.27 -3.52 10.50
N LEU A 89 4.32 -3.71 9.19
CA LEU A 89 3.55 -2.92 8.22
C LEU A 89 2.04 -3.00 8.44
N ALA A 90 1.54 -4.10 8.99
CA ALA A 90 0.13 -4.28 9.32
C ALA A 90 -0.27 -3.65 10.67
N THR A 91 0.61 -2.85 11.29
CA THR A 91 0.32 -2.07 12.51
C THR A 91 0.06 -0.59 12.18
N LEU A 92 -0.53 0.14 13.13
CA LEU A 92 -0.69 1.58 13.00
C LEU A 92 0.66 2.29 12.90
N GLU A 93 1.66 1.85 13.67
CA GLU A 93 3.02 2.36 13.63
C GLU A 93 3.64 2.17 12.23
N GLY A 94 3.53 0.97 11.65
CA GLY A 94 4.00 0.67 10.31
C GLY A 94 3.29 1.50 9.24
N ALA A 95 1.97 1.68 9.35
CA ALA A 95 1.22 2.52 8.43
C ALA A 95 1.64 3.99 8.52
N THR A 96 1.90 4.51 9.73
CA THR A 96 2.42 5.86 9.94
C THR A 96 3.81 6.01 9.34
N TRP A 97 4.69 5.06 9.58
CA TRP A 97 6.03 5.04 9.00
C TRP A 97 5.99 5.09 7.46
N VAL A 98 5.06 4.38 6.82
CA VAL A 98 4.87 4.45 5.35
C VAL A 98 4.53 5.87 4.90
N ILE A 99 3.59 6.54 5.59
CA ILE A 99 3.18 7.91 5.23
C ILE A 99 4.35 8.90 5.41
N GLU A 100 5.09 8.81 6.50
CA GLU A 100 6.26 9.65 6.77
C GLU A 100 7.35 9.43 5.71
N THR A 101 7.63 8.17 5.35
CA THR A 101 8.58 7.84 4.29
C THR A 101 8.16 8.42 2.93
N VAL A 102 6.87 8.39 2.61
CA VAL A 102 6.35 9.00 1.37
C VAL A 102 6.53 10.52 1.39
N ASN A 103 6.30 11.18 2.52
CA ASN A 103 6.53 12.62 2.65
C ASN A 103 8.01 12.96 2.42
N ASP A 104 8.93 12.18 2.99
CA ASP A 104 10.36 12.43 2.83
C ASP A 104 10.80 12.23 1.36
N VAL A 105 10.34 11.18 0.71
CA VAL A 105 10.61 10.95 -0.72
C VAL A 105 10.01 12.06 -1.59
N ALA A 106 8.80 12.51 -1.29
CA ALA A 106 8.16 13.61 -2.01
C ALA A 106 8.95 14.92 -1.85
N ALA A 107 9.41 15.23 -0.63
CA ALA A 107 10.22 16.42 -0.35
C ALA A 107 11.53 16.42 -1.15
N VAL A 108 12.22 15.28 -1.26
CA VAL A 108 13.40 15.10 -2.11
C VAL A 108 13.08 15.42 -3.57
N VAL A 109 12.00 14.83 -4.09
CA VAL A 109 11.60 15.00 -5.51
C VAL A 109 11.21 16.45 -5.81
N GLU A 110 10.54 17.12 -4.87
CA GLU A 110 10.10 18.52 -4.99
C GLU A 110 11.22 19.54 -4.69
N GLY A 111 12.37 19.09 -4.21
CA GLY A 111 13.49 19.97 -3.81
C GLY A 111 13.16 20.84 -2.60
N THR A 112 12.27 20.37 -1.74
CA THR A 112 11.83 21.03 -0.50
C THR A 112 12.45 20.41 0.75
N GLU A 113 13.56 19.67 0.58
CA GLU A 113 14.25 19.02 1.70
C GLU A 113 14.73 20.07 2.71
N ASP A 114 14.43 19.80 3.96
CA ASP A 114 15.11 20.42 5.08
C ASP A 114 16.46 19.71 5.24
N GLU A 115 17.58 20.34 4.84
CA GLU A 115 18.93 19.74 4.86
C GLU A 115 19.33 19.19 6.25
N ASP A 116 18.62 19.60 7.30
CA ASP A 116 18.87 19.20 8.68
C ASP A 116 17.94 18.05 9.17
N ARG A 117 17.05 17.52 8.31
CA ARG A 117 16.11 16.47 8.72
C ARG A 117 16.73 15.09 8.61
N GLU A 118 16.93 14.43 9.74
CA GLU A 118 17.31 13.03 9.78
C GLU A 118 16.20 12.14 9.19
N PRO A 119 16.50 11.23 8.24
CA PRO A 119 15.50 10.34 7.67
C PRO A 119 14.90 9.45 8.75
N PRO A 120 13.60 9.08 8.64
CA PRO A 120 12.94 8.23 9.62
C PRO A 120 13.71 6.92 9.77
N SER A 121 14.24 6.68 10.95
CA SER A 121 14.96 5.46 11.25
C SER A 121 14.01 4.27 11.18
N PRO A 122 14.35 3.18 10.48
CA PRO A 122 13.57 1.97 10.56
C PRO A 122 13.50 1.50 12.02
N PRO A 123 12.36 0.95 12.45
CA PRO A 123 12.20 0.50 13.82
C PRO A 123 13.31 -0.51 14.17
N SER A 124 13.92 -0.31 15.32
CA SER A 124 15.10 -1.05 15.81
C SER A 124 14.85 -2.54 16.10
N ARG A 125 13.74 -3.09 15.61
CA ARG A 125 13.35 -4.50 15.81
C ARG A 125 12.81 -5.10 14.52
N LEU A 126 13.68 -5.38 13.58
CA LEU A 126 13.46 -6.39 12.54
C LEU A 126 14.39 -7.58 12.80
#